data_77503e890468fd5503bc2a0b9425451f
#
_entry.id   77503e890468fd5503bc2a0b9425451f
#
_cell.length_a   1.000
_cell.length_b   1.000
_cell.length_c   1.000
_cell.angle_alpha   90.00
_cell.angle_beta   90.00
_cell.angle_gamma   90.00
#
_symmetry.space_group_name_H-M   'P 1'
#
loop_
_entity.id
_entity.type
_entity.pdbx_description
1 polymer ?
#
loop_
_entity_poly.entity_id
_entity_poly.type
_entity_poly.pdbx_seq_one_letter_code
_entity_poly.pdbx_strand_id
1 'polypeptide(L)'
;ASLEEIRITAAAVRSHSEMGQLIPNNRLWVFTSGHNYELAEADGSIGILEEAGAVILQDTCPEVTPYNRNHYNHLMTNSLKAEHYLTSGLNKMPTSVGTIQDCVNHAFNPDLSGGPVAELRPKAQPQHVSSKSIQSGDCKIAGSGLDSQGDWVVEGEAMVTDVPITYLGYVNRDSGVIEEVGHPLDGRAIEDKILIYPKGSGSTVAPYVLMGLIYTGKGPRAIVNRDVCSLTLPACSLLDMPYSHGFSEDPCIAVNDGDKIRISKNGERVSLEVLERKGE
;
A
#
# COMPACT_ATOMS: atom_id res chain seq x y z
N ALA A 1 6.72 0.13 18.16
CA ALA A 1 6.83 -0.71 19.37
C ALA A 1 5.90 -0.19 20.46
N SER A 2 5.30 -1.10 21.21
CA SER A 2 4.60 -0.80 22.46
C SER A 2 5.62 -0.51 23.58
N LEU A 3 5.18 0.05 24.70
CA LEU A 3 6.04 0.25 25.87
C LEU A 3 6.69 -1.06 26.35
N GLU A 4 5.92 -2.14 26.34
CA GLU A 4 6.44 -3.47 26.76
C GLU A 4 7.51 -3.99 25.80
N GLU A 5 7.31 -3.82 24.48
CA GLU A 5 8.32 -4.20 23.49
C GLU A 5 9.61 -3.37 23.64
N ILE A 6 9.49 -2.07 23.98
CA ILE A 6 10.67 -1.23 24.26
C ILE A 6 11.43 -1.76 25.48
N ARG A 7 10.72 -2.12 26.55
CA ARG A 7 11.33 -2.70 27.77
C ARG A 7 12.02 -4.03 27.48
N ILE A 8 11.38 -4.92 26.72
CA ILE A 8 11.98 -6.20 26.30
C ILE A 8 13.24 -5.94 25.46
N THR A 9 13.19 -5.00 24.54
CA THR A 9 14.33 -4.62 23.70
C THR A 9 15.47 -4.06 24.56
N ALA A 10 15.19 -3.17 25.51
CA ALA A 10 16.18 -2.61 26.42
C ALA A 10 16.81 -3.67 27.30
N ALA A 11 16.03 -4.63 27.80
CA ALA A 11 16.57 -5.75 28.56
C ALA A 11 17.50 -6.65 27.74
N ALA A 12 17.11 -6.95 26.48
CA ALA A 12 17.94 -7.72 25.57
C ALA A 12 19.25 -6.99 25.23
N VAL A 13 19.18 -5.68 24.98
CA VAL A 13 20.35 -4.83 24.69
C VAL A 13 21.27 -4.74 25.90
N ARG A 14 20.72 -4.60 27.13
CA ARG A 14 21.51 -4.54 28.36
C ARG A 14 22.41 -5.75 28.53
N SER A 15 21.93 -6.96 28.22
CA SER A 15 22.70 -8.19 28.32
C SER A 15 23.96 -8.16 27.41
N HIS A 16 23.90 -7.53 26.25
CA HIS A 16 25.04 -7.32 25.36
C HIS A 16 25.98 -6.21 25.87
N SER A 17 25.42 -5.12 26.36
CA SER A 17 26.20 -3.98 26.90
C SER A 17 26.99 -4.34 28.12
N GLU A 18 26.46 -5.21 29.00
CA GLU A 18 27.18 -5.76 30.15
C GLU A 18 28.42 -6.61 29.75
N MET A 19 28.43 -7.11 28.53
CA MET A 19 29.59 -7.78 27.91
C MET A 19 30.54 -6.81 27.20
N GLY A 20 30.32 -5.49 27.31
CA GLY A 20 31.13 -4.45 26.67
C GLY A 20 30.87 -4.28 25.16
N GLN A 21 29.77 -4.78 24.66
CA GLN A 21 29.40 -4.67 23.24
C GLN A 21 28.60 -3.39 23.00
N LEU A 22 28.82 -2.75 21.86
CA LEU A 22 28.00 -1.64 21.34
C LEU A 22 27.43 -2.00 19.98
N ILE A 23 26.27 -1.42 19.67
CA ILE A 23 25.63 -1.62 18.37
C ILE A 23 26.42 -0.86 17.31
N PRO A 24 27.03 -1.52 16.31
CA PRO A 24 27.82 -0.85 15.30
C PRO A 24 26.91 -0.08 14.32
N ASN A 25 27.32 1.14 13.95
CA ASN A 25 26.71 1.90 12.86
C ASN A 25 25.20 2.10 12.96
N ASN A 26 24.66 2.30 14.17
CA ASN A 26 23.24 2.56 14.41
C ASN A 26 22.31 1.48 13.78
N ARG A 27 22.63 0.22 13.93
CA ARG A 27 21.93 -0.88 13.27
C ARG A 27 20.60 -1.28 13.92
N LEU A 28 20.35 -0.89 15.16
CA LEU A 28 19.07 -1.15 15.82
C LEU A 28 18.19 0.10 15.77
N TRP A 29 17.05 -0.03 15.13
CA TRP A 29 16.07 1.05 15.04
C TRP A 29 14.78 0.64 15.73
N VAL A 30 14.29 1.46 16.65
CA VAL A 30 13.05 1.25 17.40
C VAL A 30 12.04 2.32 16.97
N PHE A 31 10.92 1.89 16.41
CA PHE A 31 9.83 2.77 15.99
C PHE A 31 8.72 2.73 17.04
N THR A 32 8.32 3.88 17.57
CA THR A 32 7.30 3.98 18.62
C THR A 32 6.49 5.27 18.51
N SER A 33 5.43 5.41 19.29
CA SER A 33 4.72 6.68 19.43
C SER A 33 5.43 7.59 20.44
N GLY A 34 5.26 8.91 20.29
CA GLY A 34 5.78 9.88 21.26
C GLY A 34 5.35 9.58 22.69
N HIS A 35 4.10 9.17 22.89
CA HIS A 35 3.59 8.77 24.21
C HIS A 35 4.34 7.58 24.84
N ASN A 36 4.58 6.52 24.05
CA ASN A 36 5.36 5.36 24.55
C ASN A 36 6.84 5.71 24.77
N TYR A 37 7.38 6.65 23.97
CA TYR A 37 8.73 7.17 24.17
C TYR A 37 8.87 7.85 25.54
N GLU A 38 7.97 8.79 25.86
CA GLU A 38 7.98 9.50 27.15
C GLU A 38 7.89 8.54 28.35
N LEU A 39 7.04 7.53 28.27
CA LEU A 39 6.92 6.50 29.31
C LEU A 39 8.19 5.65 29.45
N ALA A 40 8.79 5.26 28.34
CA ALA A 40 10.01 4.47 28.34
C ALA A 40 11.27 5.29 28.69
N GLU A 41 11.27 6.60 28.45
CA GLU A 41 12.28 7.52 28.91
C GLU A 41 12.20 7.67 30.45
N ALA A 42 10.99 7.84 30.98
CA ALA A 42 10.76 7.96 32.42
C ALA A 42 11.18 6.70 33.21
N ASP A 43 11.10 5.51 32.63
CA ASP A 43 11.54 4.26 33.28
C ASP A 43 12.99 3.88 32.96
N GLY A 44 13.69 4.70 32.17
CA GLY A 44 15.10 4.52 31.82
C GLY A 44 15.39 3.56 30.65
N SER A 45 14.35 2.98 30.03
CA SER A 45 14.52 2.04 28.91
C SER A 45 15.11 2.72 27.67
N ILE A 46 14.74 3.98 27.38
CA ILE A 46 15.30 4.74 26.27
C ILE A 46 16.79 5.00 26.47
N GLY A 47 17.21 5.43 27.66
CA GLY A 47 18.63 5.67 27.97
C GLY A 47 19.50 4.45 27.69
N ILE A 48 19.04 3.24 28.08
CA ILE A 48 19.75 1.99 27.82
C ILE A 48 19.94 1.74 26.31
N LEU A 49 18.90 1.99 25.52
CA LEU A 49 18.93 1.78 24.08
C LEU A 49 19.86 2.77 23.38
N GLU A 50 19.79 4.06 23.75
CA GLU A 50 20.59 5.12 23.15
C GLU A 50 22.09 4.99 23.53
N GLU A 51 22.38 4.67 24.78
CA GLU A 51 23.75 4.41 25.24
C GLU A 51 24.41 3.23 24.50
N ALA A 52 23.62 2.23 24.13
CA ALA A 52 24.08 1.10 23.32
C ALA A 52 24.23 1.43 21.83
N GLY A 53 23.76 2.57 21.35
CA GLY A 53 23.83 3.00 19.95
C GLY A 53 22.60 2.66 19.12
N ALA A 54 21.43 2.42 19.75
CA ALA A 54 20.18 2.29 19.04
C ALA A 54 19.63 3.65 18.59
N VAL A 55 18.84 3.66 17.53
CA VAL A 55 18.13 4.84 17.01
C VAL A 55 16.66 4.71 17.35
N ILE A 56 16.09 5.70 18.06
CA ILE A 56 14.68 5.72 18.41
C ILE A 56 13.96 6.72 17.51
N LEU A 57 12.93 6.25 16.83
CA LEU A 57 12.13 7.04 15.88
C LEU A 57 10.69 7.11 16.36
N GLN A 58 10.21 8.34 16.54
CA GLN A 58 8.86 8.61 17.07
C GLN A 58 7.89 8.93 15.93
N ASP A 59 6.65 8.49 16.10
CA ASP A 59 5.49 8.84 15.26
C ASP A 59 5.70 8.61 13.75
N THR A 60 6.54 7.63 13.43
CA THR A 60 6.81 7.16 12.07
C THR A 60 6.81 5.64 12.04
N CYS A 61 7.02 5.06 10.87
CA CYS A 61 7.06 3.60 10.71
C CYS A 61 8.19 3.14 9.80
N PRO A 62 8.66 1.90 9.94
CA PRO A 62 9.75 1.37 9.14
C PRO A 62 9.48 1.39 7.63
N GLU A 63 8.22 1.25 7.24
CA GLU A 63 7.83 1.11 5.83
C GLU A 63 8.08 2.39 5.01
N VAL A 64 7.99 3.58 5.64
CA VAL A 64 8.19 4.89 4.97
C VAL A 64 9.58 5.49 5.19
N THR A 65 10.39 4.86 6.02
CA THR A 65 11.75 5.33 6.30
C THR A 65 12.66 5.05 5.10
N PRO A 66 13.39 6.05 4.58
CA PRO A 66 14.29 5.86 3.44
C PRO A 66 15.60 5.19 3.90
N TYR A 67 15.70 3.89 3.69
CA TYR A 67 16.94 3.16 4.00
C TYR A 67 17.99 3.37 2.91
N ASN A 68 19.19 3.77 3.32
CA ASN A 68 20.31 3.92 2.39
C ASN A 68 20.88 2.55 1.99
N ARG A 69 20.64 2.14 0.76
CA ARG A 69 21.10 0.85 0.21
C ARG A 69 22.62 0.69 0.12
N ASN A 70 23.36 1.78 0.20
CA ASN A 70 24.83 1.71 0.28
C ASN A 70 25.32 1.29 1.67
N HIS A 71 24.45 1.46 2.70
CA HIS A 71 24.77 1.10 4.08
C HIS A 71 24.07 -0.17 4.54
N TYR A 72 22.91 -0.50 3.95
CA TYR A 72 22.06 -1.63 4.34
C TYR A 72 21.68 -2.44 3.11
N ASN A 73 21.97 -3.73 3.13
CA ASN A 73 21.61 -4.66 2.06
C ASN A 73 20.52 -5.66 2.49
N HIS A 74 20.26 -5.76 3.79
CA HIS A 74 19.26 -6.63 4.38
C HIS A 74 18.72 -6.00 5.67
N LEU A 75 17.43 -6.20 5.95
CA LEU A 75 16.77 -5.77 7.17
C LEU A 75 16.22 -6.98 7.94
N MET A 76 16.12 -6.86 9.27
CA MET A 76 15.39 -7.79 10.11
C MET A 76 14.35 -7.03 10.93
N THR A 77 13.16 -7.60 11.06
CA THR A 77 12.05 -6.98 11.80
C THR A 77 11.27 -8.01 12.61
N ASN A 78 10.67 -7.57 13.72
CA ASN A 78 9.75 -8.40 14.50
C ASN A 78 8.28 -8.27 14.04
N SER A 79 8.04 -7.60 12.91
CA SER A 79 6.70 -7.34 12.38
C SER A 79 6.52 -7.95 10.99
N LEU A 80 5.57 -8.89 10.86
CA LEU A 80 5.16 -9.45 9.57
C LEU A 80 4.63 -8.38 8.61
N LYS A 81 3.95 -7.35 9.14
CA LYS A 81 3.48 -6.23 8.33
C LYS A 81 4.66 -5.43 7.77
N ALA A 82 5.63 -5.11 8.61
CA ALA A 82 6.80 -4.35 8.19
C ALA A 82 7.63 -5.15 7.16
N GLU A 83 7.82 -6.45 7.36
CA GLU A 83 8.50 -7.31 6.38
C GLU A 83 7.84 -7.24 5.02
N HIS A 84 6.52 -7.43 4.97
CA HIS A 84 5.75 -7.39 3.73
C HIS A 84 5.96 -6.07 2.97
N TYR A 85 5.83 -4.93 3.64
CA TYR A 85 5.97 -3.61 3.00
C TYR A 85 7.42 -3.20 2.72
N LEU A 86 8.38 -3.63 3.53
CA LEU A 86 9.80 -3.36 3.29
C LEU A 86 10.32 -4.15 2.08
N THR A 87 9.88 -5.40 1.92
CA THR A 87 10.30 -6.27 0.83
C THR A 87 9.64 -5.91 -0.49
N SER A 88 8.32 -5.73 -0.50
CA SER A 88 7.53 -5.54 -1.73
C SER A 88 7.06 -4.11 -1.96
N GLY A 89 7.12 -3.26 -0.93
CA GLY A 89 6.63 -1.88 -0.97
C GLY A 89 7.66 -0.85 -1.42
N LEU A 90 7.68 0.31 -0.73
CA LEU A 90 8.49 1.47 -1.11
C LEU A 90 9.99 1.22 -1.10
N ASN A 91 10.47 0.43 -0.14
CA ASN A 91 11.90 0.22 0.06
C ASN A 91 12.45 -0.88 -0.83
N LYS A 92 11.67 -1.91 -1.16
CA LYS A 92 12.09 -3.11 -1.92
C LYS A 92 13.40 -3.70 -1.37
N MET A 93 13.52 -3.74 -0.03
CA MET A 93 14.70 -4.22 0.69
C MET A 93 14.51 -5.67 1.10
N PRO A 94 15.48 -6.57 0.86
CA PRO A 94 15.44 -7.91 1.42
C PRO A 94 15.25 -7.82 2.93
N THR A 95 14.20 -8.45 3.46
CA THR A 95 13.82 -8.35 4.87
C THR A 95 13.47 -9.73 5.41
N SER A 96 13.95 -10.06 6.59
CA SER A 96 13.57 -11.27 7.34
C SER A 96 12.78 -10.93 8.58
N VAL A 97 11.99 -11.89 9.06
CA VAL A 97 11.22 -11.78 10.30
C VAL A 97 11.92 -12.59 11.39
N GLY A 98 12.02 -12.00 12.57
CA GLY A 98 12.55 -12.65 13.76
C GLY A 98 11.84 -12.17 15.02
N THR A 99 12.20 -12.73 16.17
CA THR A 99 11.80 -12.19 17.46
C THR A 99 12.55 -10.89 17.77
N ILE A 100 12.13 -10.16 18.80
CA ILE A 100 12.90 -9.00 19.30
C ILE A 100 14.34 -9.41 19.62
N GLN A 101 14.54 -10.58 20.26
CA GLN A 101 15.87 -11.09 20.59
C GLN A 101 16.71 -11.34 19.32
N ASP A 102 16.10 -11.90 18.25
CA ASP A 102 16.80 -12.13 16.98
C ASP A 102 17.22 -10.80 16.34
N CYS A 103 16.34 -9.79 16.36
CA CYS A 103 16.64 -8.45 15.85
C CYS A 103 17.80 -7.82 16.63
N VAL A 104 17.79 -7.92 17.95
CA VAL A 104 18.88 -7.40 18.82
C VAL A 104 20.19 -8.15 18.53
N ASN A 105 20.17 -9.48 18.53
CA ASN A 105 21.35 -10.30 18.24
C ASN A 105 21.95 -9.95 16.86
N HIS A 106 21.09 -9.76 15.85
CA HIS A 106 21.51 -9.37 14.51
C HIS A 106 22.14 -7.96 14.46
N ALA A 107 21.62 -7.03 15.26
CA ALA A 107 22.17 -5.68 15.36
C ALA A 107 23.59 -5.65 15.93
N PHE A 108 23.88 -6.50 16.93
CA PHE A 108 25.22 -6.61 17.52
C PHE A 108 26.20 -7.45 16.68
N ASN A 109 25.68 -8.42 15.91
CA ASN A 109 26.50 -9.35 15.12
C ASN A 109 26.10 -9.28 13.62
N PRO A 110 26.62 -8.31 12.88
CA PRO A 110 26.25 -8.09 11.49
C PRO A 110 26.57 -9.24 10.52
N ASP A 111 27.43 -10.15 10.92
CA ASP A 111 27.84 -11.33 10.13
C ASP A 111 26.89 -12.53 10.30
N LEU A 112 25.92 -12.43 11.21
CA LEU A 112 24.85 -13.43 11.26
C LEU A 112 23.99 -13.23 10.00
N SER A 113 24.12 -14.15 9.05
CA SER A 113 23.20 -14.26 7.93
C SER A 113 21.79 -14.33 8.49
N GLY A 114 20.92 -13.43 8.09
CA GLY A 114 19.58 -13.26 8.62
C GLY A 114 18.82 -14.58 8.71
N GLY A 115 17.86 -14.64 9.63
CA GLY A 115 16.92 -15.75 9.72
C GLY A 115 16.24 -16.02 8.37
N PRO A 116 15.44 -17.08 8.26
CA PRO A 116 14.85 -17.47 6.99
C PRO A 116 14.12 -16.27 6.36
N VAL A 117 14.52 -15.92 5.15
CA VAL A 117 13.75 -14.99 4.31
C VAL A 117 12.37 -15.61 4.22
N ALA A 118 11.34 -14.89 4.68
CA ALA A 118 9.99 -15.38 4.51
C ALA A 118 9.78 -15.62 3.01
N GLU A 119 9.59 -16.87 2.61
CA GLU A 119 9.22 -17.18 1.24
C GLU A 119 7.96 -16.36 0.94
N LEU A 120 7.99 -15.63 -0.18
CA LEU A 120 6.81 -14.91 -0.66
C LEU A 120 5.66 -15.91 -0.69
N ARG A 121 4.72 -15.78 0.23
CA ARG A 121 3.54 -16.63 0.21
C ARG A 121 2.88 -16.43 -1.14
N PRO A 122 2.57 -17.50 -1.89
CA PRO A 122 1.82 -17.34 -3.12
C PRO A 122 0.54 -16.60 -2.76
N LYS A 123 0.30 -15.45 -3.41
CA LYS A 123 -0.96 -14.71 -3.26
C LYS A 123 -2.09 -15.68 -3.58
N ALA A 124 -3.15 -15.65 -2.79
CA ALA A 124 -4.36 -16.38 -3.12
C ALA A 124 -4.74 -16.01 -4.55
N GLN A 125 -4.72 -17.01 -5.43
CA GLN A 125 -5.16 -16.77 -6.81
C GLN A 125 -6.60 -16.30 -6.76
N PRO A 126 -6.96 -15.21 -7.47
CA PRO A 126 -8.35 -14.80 -7.56
C PRO A 126 -9.16 -15.98 -8.10
N GLN A 127 -10.24 -16.34 -7.42
CA GLN A 127 -11.17 -17.30 -7.98
C GLN A 127 -11.80 -16.65 -9.20
N HIS A 128 -11.46 -17.13 -10.39
CA HIS A 128 -12.11 -16.74 -11.63
C HIS A 128 -13.60 -17.03 -11.51
N VAL A 129 -14.40 -16.00 -11.29
CA VAL A 129 -15.83 -16.07 -11.52
C VAL A 129 -16.01 -16.07 -13.02
N SER A 130 -16.55 -17.17 -13.55
CA SER A 130 -16.84 -17.33 -14.98
C SER A 130 -17.62 -16.13 -15.51
N SER A 131 -17.00 -15.32 -16.36
CA SER A 131 -17.66 -14.21 -17.02
C SER A 131 -18.73 -14.73 -17.98
N LYS A 132 -19.99 -14.40 -17.73
CA LYS A 132 -21.03 -14.49 -18.76
C LYS A 132 -20.72 -13.43 -19.80
N SER A 133 -20.56 -13.82 -21.06
CA SER A 133 -20.41 -12.88 -22.17
C SER A 133 -21.73 -12.07 -22.31
N ILE A 134 -21.64 -10.78 -21.97
CA ILE A 134 -22.70 -9.81 -22.27
C ILE A 134 -22.40 -9.24 -23.66
N GLN A 135 -23.37 -9.21 -24.53
CA GLN A 135 -23.21 -8.74 -25.91
C GLN A 135 -23.01 -7.21 -25.94
N SER A 136 -22.27 -6.74 -26.94
CA SER A 136 -21.98 -5.32 -27.20
C SER A 136 -23.29 -4.51 -27.38
N GLY A 137 -23.30 -3.30 -26.81
CA GLY A 137 -24.38 -2.31 -27.02
C GLY A 137 -25.47 -2.26 -25.94
N ASP A 138 -25.63 -3.29 -25.10
CA ASP A 138 -26.72 -3.35 -24.12
C ASP A 138 -26.28 -3.11 -22.65
N CYS A 139 -25.01 -2.88 -22.40
CA CYS A 139 -24.54 -2.68 -21.01
C CYS A 139 -24.65 -1.21 -20.62
N LYS A 140 -25.74 -0.88 -19.93
CA LYS A 140 -25.90 0.41 -19.23
C LYS A 140 -26.29 0.16 -17.79
N ILE A 141 -25.37 0.45 -16.88
CA ILE A 141 -25.58 0.26 -15.44
C ILE A 141 -25.61 1.60 -14.71
N ALA A 142 -26.41 1.69 -13.66
CA ALA A 142 -26.57 2.89 -12.85
C ALA A 142 -25.88 2.74 -11.50
N GLY A 143 -25.23 3.81 -11.06
CA GLY A 143 -24.50 3.89 -9.78
C GLY A 143 -24.66 5.27 -9.15
N SER A 144 -23.82 5.54 -8.16
CA SER A 144 -23.74 6.78 -7.40
C SER A 144 -22.39 7.47 -7.56
N GLY A 145 -22.39 8.79 -7.55
CA GLY A 145 -21.20 9.64 -7.54
C GLY A 145 -21.04 10.39 -6.22
N LEU A 146 -20.03 11.27 -6.13
CA LEU A 146 -19.84 12.15 -4.97
C LEU A 146 -20.73 13.38 -5.08
N ASP A 147 -21.48 13.67 -4.03
CA ASP A 147 -22.35 14.85 -3.96
C ASP A 147 -21.58 16.17 -4.06
N SER A 148 -20.33 16.17 -3.58
CA SER A 148 -19.43 17.34 -3.67
C SER A 148 -18.96 17.66 -5.08
N GLN A 149 -19.11 16.74 -6.03
CA GLN A 149 -18.74 16.95 -7.44
C GLN A 149 -19.98 17.37 -8.25
N GLY A 150 -19.81 18.37 -9.11
CA GLY A 150 -20.81 18.76 -10.10
C GLY A 150 -21.09 17.65 -11.13
N ASP A 151 -21.90 17.95 -12.13
CA ASP A 151 -22.15 17.04 -13.25
C ASP A 151 -20.89 16.93 -14.13
N TRP A 152 -20.61 15.71 -14.57
CA TRP A 152 -19.45 15.43 -15.41
C TRP A 152 -19.70 14.26 -16.37
N VAL A 153 -18.95 14.24 -17.47
CA VAL A 153 -18.93 13.14 -18.44
C VAL A 153 -17.46 12.80 -18.72
N VAL A 154 -17.13 11.50 -18.64
CA VAL A 154 -15.81 10.99 -18.98
C VAL A 154 -15.94 9.82 -19.93
N GLU A 155 -15.18 9.86 -21.02
CA GLU A 155 -15.02 8.74 -21.95
C GLU A 155 -13.57 8.29 -21.98
N GLY A 156 -13.36 6.99 -22.11
CA GLY A 156 -12.03 6.42 -22.19
C GLY A 156 -12.00 4.91 -22.24
N GLU A 157 -10.80 4.39 -22.31
CA GLU A 157 -10.53 2.96 -22.23
C GLU A 157 -10.64 2.51 -20.78
N ALA A 158 -11.42 1.47 -20.53
CA ALA A 158 -11.53 0.83 -19.24
C ALA A 158 -10.29 -0.03 -18.94
N MET A 159 -9.74 0.12 -17.74
CA MET A 159 -8.77 -0.80 -17.16
C MET A 159 -9.44 -1.51 -16.00
N VAL A 160 -9.72 -2.80 -16.17
CA VAL A 160 -10.62 -3.55 -15.28
C VAL A 160 -9.88 -4.68 -14.57
N THR A 161 -10.17 -4.82 -13.28
CA THR A 161 -9.73 -5.97 -12.47
C THR A 161 -10.75 -6.27 -11.37
N ASP A 162 -10.87 -7.53 -10.98
CA ASP A 162 -11.64 -8.01 -9.82
C ASP A 162 -10.77 -8.10 -8.55
N VAL A 163 -9.48 -7.73 -8.65
CA VAL A 163 -8.51 -7.74 -7.54
C VAL A 163 -8.35 -6.32 -6.99
N PRO A 164 -8.37 -6.13 -5.65
CA PRO A 164 -8.12 -4.84 -5.03
C PRO A 164 -6.75 -4.27 -5.37
N ILE A 165 -6.66 -2.95 -5.60
CA ILE A 165 -5.42 -2.25 -5.90
C ILE A 165 -4.81 -1.67 -4.62
N THR A 166 -3.51 -1.92 -4.41
CA THR A 166 -2.73 -1.35 -3.32
C THR A 166 -1.85 -0.21 -3.85
N TYR A 167 -2.23 1.04 -3.60
CA TYR A 167 -1.47 2.18 -4.12
C TYR A 167 -0.11 2.35 -3.43
N LEU A 168 -0.07 2.25 -2.09
CA LEU A 168 1.17 2.44 -1.35
C LEU A 168 2.13 1.26 -1.58
N GLY A 169 3.22 1.53 -2.28
CA GLY A 169 4.30 0.60 -2.54
C GLY A 169 4.12 -0.30 -3.77
N TYR A 170 2.91 -0.34 -4.36
CA TYR A 170 2.61 -1.19 -5.51
C TYR A 170 2.19 -0.40 -6.76
N VAL A 171 1.92 0.89 -6.64
CA VAL A 171 1.80 1.79 -7.79
C VAL A 171 3.00 2.73 -7.78
N ASN A 172 3.76 2.72 -8.85
CA ASN A 172 4.93 3.57 -9.00
C ASN A 172 4.50 5.04 -9.04
N ARG A 173 5.06 5.86 -8.17
CA ARG A 173 4.65 7.26 -7.97
C ARG A 173 5.01 8.18 -9.12
N ASP A 174 6.02 7.81 -9.90
CA ASP A 174 6.54 8.63 -11.00
C ASP A 174 5.90 8.27 -12.33
N SER A 175 5.56 7.00 -12.52
CA SER A 175 5.04 6.48 -13.80
C SER A 175 3.56 6.08 -13.77
N GLY A 176 2.95 5.91 -12.60
CA GLY A 176 1.60 5.36 -12.47
C GLY A 176 1.48 3.87 -12.84
N VAL A 177 2.59 3.16 -12.98
CA VAL A 177 2.59 1.73 -13.30
C VAL A 177 2.30 0.90 -12.06
N ILE A 178 1.41 -0.07 -12.17
CA ILE A 178 1.18 -1.08 -11.13
C ILE A 178 2.35 -2.06 -11.16
N GLU A 179 3.09 -2.18 -10.06
CA GLU A 179 4.27 -3.03 -9.89
C GLU A 179 4.01 -4.09 -8.81
N GLU A 180 2.87 -4.74 -8.88
CA GLU A 180 2.46 -5.78 -7.95
C GLU A 180 2.53 -7.15 -8.61
N VAL A 181 3.61 -7.88 -8.36
CA VAL A 181 3.85 -9.21 -8.95
C VAL A 181 2.68 -10.15 -8.71
N GLY A 182 2.11 -10.69 -9.77
CA GLY A 182 0.96 -11.58 -9.75
C GLY A 182 -0.41 -10.87 -9.69
N HIS A 183 -0.45 -9.53 -9.69
CA HIS A 183 -1.69 -8.79 -9.89
C HIS A 183 -2.08 -8.80 -11.38
N PRO A 184 -3.39 -8.93 -11.75
CA PRO A 184 -3.82 -8.95 -13.15
C PRO A 184 -3.39 -7.75 -13.99
N LEU A 185 -3.18 -6.59 -13.34
CA LEU A 185 -2.73 -5.35 -13.97
C LEU A 185 -1.23 -5.06 -13.77
N ASP A 186 -0.43 -6.04 -13.33
CA ASP A 186 1.01 -5.86 -13.14
C ASP A 186 1.70 -5.39 -14.43
N GLY A 187 2.57 -4.39 -14.33
CA GLY A 187 3.27 -3.77 -15.45
C GLY A 187 2.46 -2.75 -16.26
N ARG A 188 1.20 -2.46 -15.90
CA ARG A 188 0.33 -1.55 -16.65
C ARG A 188 0.22 -0.18 -15.96
N ALA A 189 0.27 0.90 -16.77
CA ALA A 189 0.07 2.26 -16.29
C ALA A 189 -1.42 2.60 -16.20
N ILE A 190 -1.81 3.24 -15.08
CA ILE A 190 -3.19 3.72 -14.85
C ILE A 190 -3.47 5.07 -15.51
N GLU A 191 -2.42 5.73 -15.99
CA GLU A 191 -2.52 7.05 -16.62
C GLU A 191 -3.54 7.02 -17.76
N ASP A 192 -4.45 8.01 -17.74
CA ASP A 192 -5.45 8.24 -18.78
C ASP A 192 -6.51 7.13 -18.93
N LYS A 193 -6.57 6.16 -18.04
CA LYS A 193 -7.57 5.07 -18.05
C LYS A 193 -8.77 5.39 -17.17
N ILE A 194 -9.90 4.78 -17.47
CA ILE A 194 -11.01 4.66 -16.53
C ILE A 194 -10.76 3.38 -15.72
N LEU A 195 -10.36 3.54 -14.46
CA LEU A 195 -9.90 2.44 -13.63
C LEU A 195 -11.08 1.82 -12.88
N ILE A 196 -11.38 0.55 -13.15
CA ILE A 196 -12.49 -0.21 -12.56
C ILE A 196 -11.92 -1.36 -11.71
N TYR A 197 -12.20 -1.32 -10.39
CA TYR A 197 -11.73 -2.33 -9.45
C TYR A 197 -12.59 -2.35 -8.19
N PRO A 198 -12.59 -3.46 -7.40
CA PRO A 198 -13.51 -3.60 -6.27
C PRO A 198 -13.34 -2.51 -5.23
N LYS A 199 -12.12 -2.30 -4.78
CA LYS A 199 -11.73 -1.33 -3.73
C LYS A 199 -10.21 -1.17 -3.67
N GLY A 200 -9.74 -0.11 -3.05
CA GLY A 200 -8.36 0.02 -2.61
C GLY A 200 -8.06 -0.96 -1.46
N SER A 201 -6.82 -1.35 -1.34
CA SER A 201 -6.32 -2.16 -0.22
C SER A 201 -5.04 -1.58 0.38
N GLY A 202 -4.62 -2.12 1.51
CA GLY A 202 -3.40 -1.73 2.19
C GLY A 202 -3.57 -0.56 3.17
N SER A 203 -2.63 0.35 3.14
CA SER A 203 -2.48 1.41 4.14
C SER A 203 -3.46 2.56 3.96
N THR A 204 -3.88 3.17 5.06
CA THR A 204 -4.65 4.44 5.08
C THR A 204 -3.87 5.64 4.51
N VAL A 205 -2.58 5.48 4.21
CA VAL A 205 -1.75 6.46 3.46
C VAL A 205 -1.93 6.32 1.94
N ALA A 206 -2.58 5.25 1.46
CA ALA A 206 -2.85 5.03 0.04
C ALA A 206 -3.47 6.24 -0.70
N PRO A 207 -4.43 6.99 -0.13
CA PRO A 207 -4.98 8.18 -0.78
C PRO A 207 -3.93 9.22 -1.18
N TYR A 208 -2.87 9.39 -0.37
CA TYR A 208 -1.82 10.37 -0.69
C TYR A 208 -0.98 9.97 -1.91
N VAL A 209 -0.79 8.66 -2.13
CA VAL A 209 -0.13 8.16 -3.35
C VAL A 209 -1.00 8.46 -4.57
N LEU A 210 -2.30 8.16 -4.49
CA LEU A 210 -3.25 8.46 -5.56
C LEU A 210 -3.35 9.97 -5.82
N MET A 211 -3.40 10.80 -4.76
CA MET A 211 -3.37 12.26 -4.90
C MET A 211 -2.12 12.74 -5.64
N GLY A 212 -0.95 12.22 -5.28
CA GLY A 212 0.31 12.53 -5.97
C GLY A 212 0.25 12.19 -7.46
N LEU A 213 -0.26 11.02 -7.81
CA LEU A 213 -0.42 10.59 -9.20
C LEU A 213 -1.41 11.47 -9.98
N ILE A 214 -2.54 11.84 -9.39
CA ILE A 214 -3.51 12.75 -9.99
C ILE A 214 -2.86 14.13 -10.21
N TYR A 215 -2.19 14.65 -9.20
CA TYR A 215 -1.55 15.97 -9.25
C TYR A 215 -0.44 16.06 -10.31
N THR A 216 0.32 14.99 -10.52
CA THR A 216 1.40 14.91 -11.52
C THR A 216 0.92 14.48 -12.92
N GLY A 217 -0.38 14.28 -13.11
CA GLY A 217 -0.96 13.86 -14.39
C GLY A 217 -0.68 12.38 -14.73
N LYS A 218 -0.31 11.57 -13.73
CA LYS A 218 -0.08 10.12 -13.85
C LYS A 218 -1.24 9.28 -13.29
N GLY A 219 -2.30 9.94 -12.84
CA GLY A 219 -3.51 9.31 -12.36
C GLY A 219 -4.46 8.87 -13.49
N PRO A 220 -5.53 8.12 -13.13
CA PRO A 220 -6.57 7.72 -14.06
C PRO A 220 -7.47 8.93 -14.42
N ARG A 221 -8.28 8.81 -15.46
CA ARG A 221 -9.32 9.81 -15.82
C ARG A 221 -10.53 9.77 -14.90
N ALA A 222 -10.89 8.58 -14.46
CA ALA A 222 -11.99 8.34 -13.53
C ALA A 222 -11.75 7.04 -12.78
N ILE A 223 -12.38 6.92 -11.62
CA ILE A 223 -12.34 5.71 -10.81
C ILE A 223 -13.76 5.19 -10.57
N VAL A 224 -13.92 3.90 -10.79
CA VAL A 224 -15.12 3.13 -10.52
C VAL A 224 -14.80 2.05 -9.51
N ASN A 225 -15.40 2.12 -8.34
CA ASN A 225 -15.32 1.06 -7.35
C ASN A 225 -16.65 0.27 -7.27
N ARG A 226 -16.57 -1.01 -6.89
CA ARG A 226 -17.77 -1.81 -6.60
C ARG A 226 -18.59 -1.16 -5.49
N ASP A 227 -17.92 -0.85 -4.37
CA ASP A 227 -18.49 -0.22 -3.20
C ASP A 227 -17.72 1.06 -2.85
N VAL A 228 -18.28 1.89 -1.95
CA VAL A 228 -17.57 3.05 -1.41
C VAL A 228 -16.23 2.61 -0.80
N CYS A 229 -15.16 3.26 -1.23
CA CYS A 229 -13.82 2.92 -0.77
C CYS A 229 -13.13 4.09 -0.06
N SER A 230 -12.95 3.96 1.25
CA SER A 230 -12.27 4.98 2.09
C SER A 230 -10.80 5.21 1.71
N LEU A 231 -10.16 4.26 1.02
CA LEU A 231 -8.78 4.38 0.55
C LEU A 231 -8.65 5.03 -0.83
N THR A 232 -9.75 5.32 -1.50
CA THR A 232 -9.79 5.95 -2.84
C THR A 232 -10.53 7.30 -2.80
N LEU A 233 -11.68 7.31 -2.15
CA LEU A 233 -12.60 8.45 -2.09
C LEU A 233 -11.94 9.78 -1.65
N PRO A 234 -11.06 9.85 -0.62
CA PRO A 234 -10.47 11.12 -0.21
C PRO A 234 -9.66 11.80 -1.31
N ALA A 235 -8.88 11.03 -2.08
CA ALA A 235 -8.11 11.58 -3.19
C ALA A 235 -9.01 12.12 -4.30
N CYS A 236 -10.06 11.37 -4.64
CA CYS A 236 -11.02 11.77 -5.66
C CYS A 236 -11.81 13.00 -5.25
N SER A 237 -12.26 13.07 -3.98
CA SER A 237 -13.02 14.22 -3.47
C SER A 237 -12.19 15.50 -3.38
N LEU A 238 -10.93 15.43 -2.95
CA LEU A 238 -10.06 16.59 -2.77
C LEU A 238 -9.53 17.16 -4.08
N LEU A 239 -9.41 16.33 -5.12
CA LEU A 239 -8.84 16.74 -6.41
C LEU A 239 -9.87 16.72 -7.57
N ASP A 240 -11.15 16.70 -7.26
CA ASP A 240 -12.26 16.67 -8.24
C ASP A 240 -12.11 15.55 -9.30
N MET A 241 -11.46 14.44 -8.94
CA MET A 241 -11.34 13.26 -9.79
C MET A 241 -12.70 12.57 -9.89
N PRO A 242 -13.28 12.37 -11.10
CA PRO A 242 -14.52 11.63 -11.29
C PRO A 242 -14.49 10.27 -10.59
N TYR A 243 -15.42 10.09 -9.66
CA TYR A 243 -15.51 8.88 -8.82
C TYR A 243 -16.95 8.36 -8.77
N SER A 244 -17.09 7.06 -8.90
CA SER A 244 -18.40 6.42 -8.84
C SER A 244 -18.33 5.01 -8.20
N HIS A 245 -19.47 4.56 -7.65
CA HIS A 245 -19.60 3.31 -6.93
C HIS A 245 -21.04 2.82 -6.87
N GLY A 246 -21.27 1.63 -6.30
CA GLY A 246 -22.61 1.13 -5.96
C GLY A 246 -23.51 0.96 -7.18
N PHE A 247 -22.98 0.40 -8.25
CA PHE A 247 -23.72 0.18 -9.47
C PHE A 247 -24.76 -0.94 -9.33
N SER A 248 -25.79 -0.91 -10.15
CA SER A 248 -26.87 -1.92 -10.18
C SER A 248 -26.38 -3.34 -10.51
N GLU A 249 -25.25 -3.43 -11.21
CA GLU A 249 -24.50 -4.65 -11.49
C GLU A 249 -23.03 -4.42 -11.12
N ASP A 250 -22.30 -5.50 -10.85
CA ASP A 250 -20.87 -5.39 -10.54
C ASP A 250 -20.08 -4.86 -11.75
N PRO A 251 -19.52 -3.64 -11.67
CA PRO A 251 -18.83 -3.04 -12.81
C PRO A 251 -17.56 -3.80 -13.20
N CYS A 252 -16.94 -4.54 -12.26
CA CYS A 252 -15.78 -5.40 -12.55
C CYS A 252 -16.14 -6.63 -13.40
N ILE A 253 -17.44 -6.95 -13.52
CA ILE A 253 -17.96 -8.07 -14.32
C ILE A 253 -18.65 -7.54 -15.58
N ALA A 254 -19.39 -6.44 -15.46
CA ALA A 254 -20.19 -5.87 -16.55
C ALA A 254 -19.33 -5.23 -17.67
N VAL A 255 -18.12 -4.79 -17.33
CA VAL A 255 -17.18 -4.14 -18.26
C VAL A 255 -15.96 -5.05 -18.46
N ASN A 256 -15.54 -5.23 -19.72
CA ASN A 256 -14.30 -5.96 -20.02
C ASN A 256 -13.09 -5.01 -20.01
N ASP A 257 -11.94 -5.56 -19.66
CA ASP A 257 -10.69 -4.81 -19.71
C ASP A 257 -10.35 -4.42 -21.16
N GLY A 258 -10.20 -3.11 -21.38
CA GLY A 258 -9.94 -2.50 -22.68
C GLY A 258 -11.18 -2.04 -23.43
N ASP A 259 -12.41 -2.22 -22.91
CA ASP A 259 -13.61 -1.64 -23.50
C ASP A 259 -13.53 -0.12 -23.52
N LYS A 260 -14.12 0.51 -24.52
CA LYS A 260 -14.34 1.95 -24.55
C LYS A 260 -15.66 2.27 -23.86
N ILE A 261 -15.62 3.04 -22.82
CA ILE A 261 -16.80 3.34 -22.00
C ILE A 261 -17.03 4.84 -21.83
N ARG A 262 -18.27 5.18 -21.53
CA ARG A 262 -18.69 6.51 -21.07
C ARG A 262 -19.25 6.39 -19.66
N ILE A 263 -18.80 7.27 -18.78
CA ILE A 263 -19.41 7.45 -17.47
C ILE A 263 -19.92 8.88 -17.40
N SER A 264 -21.16 9.06 -16.98
CA SER A 264 -21.77 10.38 -16.83
C SER A 264 -22.48 10.49 -15.48
N LYS A 265 -22.22 11.59 -14.77
CA LYS A 265 -22.91 11.98 -13.54
C LYS A 265 -23.91 13.10 -13.83
N ASN A 266 -25.12 12.93 -13.34
CA ASN A 266 -26.18 13.94 -13.36
C ASN A 266 -26.86 13.94 -11.98
N GLY A 267 -26.64 14.99 -11.20
CA GLY A 267 -27.00 15.03 -9.79
C GLY A 267 -26.28 13.92 -9.01
N GLU A 268 -27.03 13.12 -8.24
CA GLU A 268 -26.50 11.99 -7.46
C GLU A 268 -26.31 10.72 -8.31
N ARG A 269 -26.90 10.66 -9.50
CA ARG A 269 -26.94 9.46 -10.34
C ARG A 269 -25.74 9.42 -11.28
N VAL A 270 -25.15 8.26 -11.37
CA VAL A 270 -24.11 7.95 -12.37
C VAL A 270 -24.64 6.87 -13.31
N SER A 271 -24.37 7.01 -14.59
CA SER A 271 -24.55 5.95 -15.58
C SER A 271 -23.22 5.57 -16.20
N LEU A 272 -22.97 4.29 -16.32
CA LEU A 272 -21.85 3.71 -17.05
C LEU A 272 -22.42 2.99 -18.29
N GLU A 273 -21.89 3.29 -19.46
CA GLU A 273 -22.32 2.76 -20.75
C GLU A 273 -21.08 2.25 -21.52
N VAL A 274 -21.16 1.03 -22.02
CA VAL A 274 -20.13 0.47 -22.90
C VAL A 274 -20.42 0.95 -24.33
N LEU A 275 -19.51 1.75 -24.89
CA LEU A 275 -19.61 2.31 -26.22
C LEU A 275 -19.11 1.34 -27.30
N GLU A 276 -18.01 0.62 -26.95
CA GLU A 276 -17.33 -0.28 -27.89
C GLU A 276 -16.65 -1.40 -27.09
N ARG A 277 -16.86 -2.64 -27.48
CA ARG A 277 -16.20 -3.81 -26.86
C ARG A 277 -14.84 -4.03 -27.50
N LYS A 278 -13.84 -4.35 -26.69
CA LYS A 278 -12.52 -4.72 -27.18
C LYS A 278 -12.59 -6.07 -27.88
N GLY A 279 -12.32 -6.08 -29.20
CA GLY A 279 -12.26 -7.32 -30.00
C GLY A 279 -13.49 -7.61 -30.84
N GLU A 280 -14.45 -6.69 -30.92
CA GLU A 280 -15.55 -6.69 -31.91
C GLU A 280 -15.26 -5.83 -33.14
#